data_a40393deaf2ca4f9a46b883ff38f9e99
#
_entry.id   a40393deaf2ca4f9a46b883ff38f9e99
#
_cell.length_a   1.000
_cell.length_b   1.000
_cell.length_c   1.000
_cell.angle_alpha   90.00
_cell.angle_beta   90.00
_cell.angle_gamma   90.00
#
_symmetry.space_group_name_H-M   'P 1'
#
loop_
_entity.id
_entity.type
_entity.pdbx_description
1 polymer ?
#
loop_
_entity_poly.entity_id
_entity_poly.type
_entity_poly.pdbx_seq_one_letter_code
_entity_poly.pdbx_strand_id
1 'polypeptide(L)'
;IPIGNSPTQSVSISNNGNTDLVISSYSINSPFSISNSFPITISAGSTANLTLNIDSSTKQNITENLTFTTNDTDPLRSIQFTSVQANIYAVNEIYIGTGQGETNTEITIPVSISNMESFSGFQFDITLPNGINYVEDSEILSTRSSDHVILASVIGSNTLRFISYSNSNDSFSGNTGEVFSFKLQADVSSGTYPLNISNSIISNLTLGNIVSDVFNGSISINAPSLSTNPQNINYGNFPITESKTTDITLYNYGSAELIIDEVIKNNDLFTFPISLPLSIAIGQSETITLTFTPSSTTTYNEDISIRHNGPTGQNVINVLANTFSPNYLKILSSSLCADQSGNISLNLFNNDAVRAMQFDINFPNGFVLDNSNVTGSTLLDGFEITSSSIGGNSHRFIIYSVSNSNIQPGDNTVLNLPISVDSSINSGGYNFTISNVTLSNINNQNIASEVQETGTITITEPTTAIITLLGNNPMTIEVGSVFTDPGATAANSCDNNISVSVSG
;
A
#
# COMPACT_ATOMS: atom_id res chain seq x y z
N ILE A 1 33.73 -32.44 -30.65
CA ILE A 1 34.59 -31.26 -30.85
C ILE A 1 33.91 -30.36 -31.87
N PRO A 2 33.55 -29.11 -31.54
CA PRO A 2 33.06 -28.16 -32.50
C PRO A 2 34.04 -27.86 -33.62
N ILE A 3 33.59 -27.65 -34.86
CA ILE A 3 34.42 -27.18 -35.97
C ILE A 3 35.17 -25.92 -35.57
N GLY A 4 36.49 -25.88 -35.90
CA GLY A 4 37.37 -24.74 -35.59
C GLY A 4 38.00 -24.78 -34.19
N ASN A 5 37.59 -25.71 -33.33
CA ASN A 5 38.17 -25.89 -32.00
C ASN A 5 39.19 -27.03 -32.05
N SER A 6 40.44 -26.78 -31.76
CA SER A 6 41.54 -27.74 -31.88
C SER A 6 42.10 -28.11 -30.51
N PRO A 7 41.38 -28.93 -29.70
CA PRO A 7 41.90 -29.41 -28.42
C PRO A 7 43.06 -30.35 -28.60
N THR A 8 43.92 -30.40 -27.62
CA THR A 8 45.05 -31.36 -27.58
C THR A 8 44.80 -32.38 -26.47
N GLN A 9 45.32 -33.61 -26.70
CA GLN A 9 45.25 -34.71 -25.72
C GLN A 9 46.67 -35.22 -25.44
N SER A 10 46.97 -35.46 -24.19
CA SER A 10 48.25 -36.09 -23.82
C SER A 10 48.15 -37.61 -23.97
N VAL A 11 49.11 -38.21 -24.66
CA VAL A 11 49.31 -39.66 -24.78
C VAL A 11 50.62 -40.05 -24.04
N SER A 12 50.49 -40.82 -22.98
CA SER A 12 51.64 -41.25 -22.15
C SER A 12 52.14 -42.59 -22.62
N ILE A 13 53.43 -42.66 -22.88
CA ILE A 13 54.12 -43.88 -23.25
C ILE A 13 55.16 -44.21 -22.18
N SER A 14 55.08 -45.41 -21.56
CA SER A 14 55.96 -45.85 -20.50
C SER A 14 56.88 -46.93 -21.00
N ASN A 15 58.20 -46.81 -20.74
CA ASN A 15 59.19 -47.85 -20.97
C ASN A 15 59.32 -48.68 -19.69
N ASN A 16 58.72 -49.86 -19.69
CA ASN A 16 58.79 -50.81 -18.56
C ASN A 16 59.94 -51.78 -18.72
N GLY A 17 60.75 -51.60 -19.76
CA GLY A 17 61.97 -52.44 -19.99
C GLY A 17 63.21 -51.96 -19.18
N ASN A 18 64.32 -52.65 -19.34
CA ASN A 18 65.55 -52.35 -18.66
C ASN A 18 66.60 -51.67 -19.56
N THR A 19 66.24 -51.31 -20.81
CA THR A 19 67.05 -50.58 -21.79
C THR A 19 66.21 -49.39 -22.33
N ASP A 20 66.87 -48.44 -22.98
CA ASP A 20 66.21 -47.30 -23.58
C ASP A 20 65.30 -47.76 -24.73
N LEU A 21 64.04 -47.24 -24.67
CA LEU A 21 63.06 -47.37 -25.73
C LEU A 21 63.20 -46.19 -26.68
N VAL A 22 63.48 -46.45 -27.96
CA VAL A 22 63.50 -45.40 -28.98
C VAL A 22 62.27 -45.53 -29.86
N ILE A 23 61.44 -44.49 -29.86
CA ILE A 23 60.30 -44.35 -30.78
C ILE A 23 60.84 -43.61 -32.01
N SER A 24 60.94 -44.29 -33.15
CA SER A 24 61.51 -43.72 -34.36
C SER A 24 60.55 -42.92 -35.19
N SER A 25 59.27 -43.31 -35.18
CA SER A 25 58.17 -42.62 -35.92
C SER A 25 56.80 -42.98 -35.35
N TYR A 26 55.78 -42.27 -35.80
CA TYR A 26 54.42 -42.62 -35.61
C TYR A 26 53.63 -42.62 -36.91
N SER A 27 52.48 -43.26 -36.95
CA SER A 27 51.54 -43.21 -38.05
C SER A 27 50.14 -43.07 -37.49
N ILE A 28 49.40 -42.06 -37.99
CA ILE A 28 47.99 -41.81 -37.78
C ILE A 28 47.49 -41.02 -38.97
N ASN A 29 46.22 -41.23 -39.37
CA ASN A 29 45.64 -40.48 -40.48
C ASN A 29 45.14 -39.12 -40.02
N SER A 30 45.05 -38.15 -40.96
CA SER A 30 44.32 -36.92 -40.79
C SER A 30 42.88 -37.23 -40.33
N PRO A 31 42.33 -36.46 -39.38
CA PRO A 31 42.73 -35.13 -38.90
C PRO A 31 43.66 -35.16 -37.67
N PHE A 32 44.12 -36.32 -37.26
CA PHE A 32 45.03 -36.42 -36.09
C PHE A 32 46.49 -36.23 -36.47
N SER A 33 47.26 -35.67 -35.55
CA SER A 33 48.71 -35.54 -35.68
C SER A 33 49.40 -35.49 -34.31
N ILE A 34 50.70 -35.86 -34.24
CA ILE A 34 51.53 -35.66 -33.05
C ILE A 34 52.45 -34.49 -33.28
N SER A 35 52.55 -33.58 -32.33
CA SER A 35 53.39 -32.36 -32.44
C SER A 35 54.83 -32.57 -31.95
N ASN A 36 55.14 -33.70 -31.30
CA ASN A 36 56.44 -34.00 -30.81
C ASN A 36 57.39 -34.36 -31.96
N SER A 37 58.69 -33.98 -31.88
CA SER A 37 59.74 -34.38 -32.81
C SER A 37 60.22 -35.79 -32.55
N PHE A 38 60.48 -36.59 -33.63
CA PHE A 38 60.96 -37.93 -33.55
C PHE A 38 62.39 -38.02 -34.14
N PRO A 39 63.27 -38.91 -33.67
CA PRO A 39 63.01 -39.96 -32.67
C PRO A 39 62.95 -39.45 -31.24
N ILE A 40 62.18 -40.17 -30.37
CA ILE A 40 62.04 -39.88 -28.93
C ILE A 40 62.69 -41.08 -28.19
N THR A 41 63.59 -40.79 -27.25
CA THR A 41 64.19 -41.78 -26.39
C THR A 41 63.56 -41.72 -24.99
N ILE A 42 63.05 -42.83 -24.48
CA ILE A 42 62.49 -42.99 -23.15
C ILE A 42 63.41 -43.95 -22.36
N SER A 43 64.03 -43.41 -21.34
CA SER A 43 64.98 -44.23 -20.52
C SER A 43 64.21 -45.35 -19.79
N ALA A 44 64.93 -46.43 -19.45
CA ALA A 44 64.41 -47.55 -18.72
C ALA A 44 63.63 -47.09 -17.46
N GLY A 45 62.45 -47.62 -17.28
CA GLY A 45 61.50 -47.25 -16.15
C GLY A 45 60.90 -45.87 -16.19
N SER A 46 61.09 -45.12 -17.29
CA SER A 46 60.60 -43.76 -17.45
C SER A 46 59.36 -43.68 -18.36
N THR A 47 58.63 -42.49 -18.32
CA THR A 47 57.47 -42.21 -19.15
C THR A 47 57.65 -40.90 -19.92
N ALA A 48 57.32 -40.93 -21.20
CA ALA A 48 57.20 -39.70 -22.02
C ALA A 48 55.73 -39.36 -22.34
N ASN A 49 55.44 -38.10 -22.42
CA ASN A 49 54.12 -37.60 -22.84
C ASN A 49 54.20 -37.00 -24.25
N LEU A 50 53.35 -37.48 -25.13
CA LEU A 50 53.21 -36.98 -26.49
C LEU A 50 51.93 -36.11 -26.57
N THR A 51 51.98 -35.10 -27.42
CA THR A 51 50.80 -34.24 -27.65
C THR A 51 50.12 -34.66 -28.95
N LEU A 52 48.90 -35.20 -28.82
CA LEU A 52 48.03 -35.51 -29.93
C LEU A 52 47.19 -34.27 -30.23
N ASN A 53 47.20 -33.82 -31.48
CA ASN A 53 46.41 -32.72 -32.01
C ASN A 53 45.34 -33.25 -32.94
N ILE A 54 44.29 -32.45 -33.15
CA ILE A 54 43.23 -32.73 -34.13
C ILE A 54 42.98 -31.48 -34.97
N ASP A 55 42.90 -31.65 -36.29
CA ASP A 55 42.36 -30.64 -37.20
C ASP A 55 40.84 -30.79 -37.29
N SER A 56 40.11 -29.88 -36.68
CA SER A 56 38.64 -29.87 -36.62
C SER A 56 38.01 -29.01 -37.71
N SER A 57 38.65 -28.83 -38.84
CA SER A 57 38.14 -27.95 -39.94
C SER A 57 36.94 -28.52 -40.67
N THR A 58 36.68 -29.85 -40.60
CA THR A 58 35.57 -30.51 -41.29
C THR A 58 34.74 -31.40 -40.38
N LYS A 59 33.42 -31.42 -40.62
CA LYS A 59 32.46 -32.27 -39.87
C LYS A 59 32.71 -33.75 -40.20
N GLN A 60 33.00 -34.56 -39.19
CA GLN A 60 33.21 -35.99 -39.35
C GLN A 60 33.16 -36.73 -38.01
N ASN A 61 32.80 -37.99 -38.07
CA ASN A 61 32.95 -38.94 -36.97
C ASN A 61 34.02 -39.94 -37.38
N ILE A 62 35.14 -39.98 -36.67
CA ILE A 62 36.36 -40.70 -37.09
C ILE A 62 36.89 -41.54 -35.96
N THR A 63 37.38 -42.71 -36.32
CA THR A 63 38.14 -43.60 -35.47
C THR A 63 39.41 -44.01 -36.23
N GLU A 64 40.54 -43.72 -35.63
CA GLU A 64 41.89 -44.04 -36.22
C GLU A 64 42.74 -44.82 -35.24
N ASN A 65 43.66 -45.55 -35.76
CA ASN A 65 44.70 -46.23 -34.97
C ASN A 65 45.98 -45.42 -35.00
N LEU A 66 46.38 -44.91 -33.84
CA LEU A 66 47.70 -44.32 -33.65
C LEU A 66 48.68 -45.44 -33.41
N THR A 67 49.70 -45.57 -34.29
CA THR A 67 50.79 -46.61 -34.17
C THR A 67 52.15 -45.97 -33.99
N PHE A 68 52.99 -46.58 -33.21
CA PHE A 68 54.35 -46.16 -32.99
C PHE A 68 55.34 -47.25 -33.46
N THR A 69 56.38 -46.86 -34.18
CA THR A 69 57.46 -47.74 -34.54
C THR A 69 58.61 -47.57 -33.52
N THR A 70 59.06 -48.69 -32.89
CA THR A 70 60.00 -48.62 -31.80
C THR A 70 61.21 -49.59 -32.09
N ASN A 71 62.25 -49.48 -31.28
CA ASN A 71 63.40 -50.40 -31.30
C ASN A 71 63.16 -51.67 -30.47
N ASP A 72 61.94 -51.92 -29.99
CA ASP A 72 61.66 -53.21 -29.33
C ASP A 72 61.70 -54.33 -30.35
N THR A 73 62.53 -55.36 -30.08
CA THR A 73 62.76 -56.49 -30.98
C THR A 73 61.69 -57.58 -30.90
N ASP A 74 60.76 -57.47 -29.94
CA ASP A 74 59.60 -58.36 -29.87
C ASP A 74 58.59 -58.00 -30.94
N PRO A 75 58.29 -58.86 -31.91
CA PRO A 75 57.39 -58.55 -33.00
C PRO A 75 55.91 -58.26 -32.52
N LEU A 76 55.55 -58.64 -31.30
CA LEU A 76 54.27 -58.34 -30.72
C LEU A 76 54.23 -56.96 -30.03
N ARG A 77 55.41 -56.35 -29.84
CA ARG A 77 55.56 -55.07 -29.14
C ARG A 77 56.29 -53.98 -29.91
N SER A 78 56.93 -54.36 -31.02
CA SER A 78 57.63 -53.38 -31.88
C SER A 78 56.74 -52.34 -32.53
N ILE A 79 55.46 -52.66 -32.68
CA ILE A 79 54.44 -51.75 -33.13
C ILE A 79 53.34 -51.69 -32.04
N GLN A 80 53.23 -50.54 -31.35
CA GLN A 80 52.17 -50.29 -30.35
C GLN A 80 51.11 -49.45 -31.02
N PHE A 81 49.86 -49.76 -30.74
CA PHE A 81 48.73 -49.00 -31.26
C PHE A 81 47.73 -48.68 -30.16
N THR A 82 47.03 -47.52 -30.33
CA THR A 82 45.87 -47.11 -29.54
C THR A 82 44.80 -46.55 -30.45
N SER A 83 43.56 -46.86 -30.16
CA SER A 83 42.44 -46.31 -30.91
C SER A 83 42.15 -44.87 -30.44
N VAL A 84 42.02 -43.97 -31.39
CA VAL A 84 41.70 -42.56 -31.17
C VAL A 84 40.38 -42.26 -31.87
N GLN A 85 39.46 -41.66 -31.16
CA GLN A 85 38.12 -41.32 -31.70
C GLN A 85 37.84 -39.84 -31.53
N ALA A 86 37.17 -39.23 -32.52
CA ALA A 86 36.67 -37.88 -32.43
C ALA A 86 35.36 -37.76 -33.21
N ASN A 87 34.42 -37.02 -32.64
CA ASN A 87 33.20 -36.52 -33.32
C ASN A 87 33.36 -35.01 -33.51
N ILE A 88 33.56 -34.57 -34.76
CA ILE A 88 33.67 -33.17 -35.15
C ILE A 88 32.34 -32.76 -35.77
N TYR A 89 31.69 -31.78 -35.16
CA TYR A 89 30.35 -31.33 -35.55
C TYR A 89 30.29 -29.84 -35.82
N ALA A 90 29.39 -29.42 -36.73
CA ALA A 90 29.11 -28.03 -36.96
C ALA A 90 28.20 -27.49 -35.85
N VAL A 91 28.45 -26.27 -35.43
CA VAL A 91 27.63 -25.57 -34.42
C VAL A 91 26.53 -24.80 -35.13
N ASN A 92 25.25 -25.11 -34.80
CA ASN A 92 24.08 -24.44 -35.31
C ASN A 92 23.16 -24.18 -34.11
N GLU A 93 23.00 -22.93 -33.72
CA GLU A 93 22.43 -22.51 -32.45
C GLU A 93 21.28 -21.53 -32.65
N ILE A 94 20.24 -21.64 -31.81
CA ILE A 94 19.12 -20.70 -31.77
C ILE A 94 19.22 -19.88 -30.49
N TYR A 95 19.11 -18.57 -30.60
CA TYR A 95 19.11 -17.63 -29.49
C TYR A 95 17.76 -16.89 -29.44
N ILE A 96 17.01 -17.06 -28.38
CA ILE A 96 15.93 -16.17 -28.07
C ILE A 96 16.51 -14.94 -27.40
N GLY A 97 16.21 -13.76 -27.94
CA GLY A 97 16.74 -12.50 -27.42
C GLY A 97 16.07 -12.03 -26.14
N THR A 98 16.47 -10.86 -25.70
CA THR A 98 15.87 -10.16 -24.55
C THR A 98 15.05 -8.98 -25.00
N GLY A 99 13.88 -8.78 -24.39
CA GLY A 99 13.07 -7.57 -24.56
C GLY A 99 12.93 -6.81 -23.24
N GLN A 100 12.71 -5.51 -23.32
CA GLN A 100 12.43 -4.66 -22.15
C GLN A 100 11.34 -3.65 -22.51
N GLY A 101 10.41 -3.44 -21.57
CA GLY A 101 9.35 -2.46 -21.73
C GLY A 101 8.53 -2.27 -20.47
N GLU A 102 7.47 -1.50 -20.58
CA GLU A 102 6.53 -1.28 -19.48
C GLU A 102 5.36 -2.27 -19.55
N THR A 103 4.69 -2.47 -18.43
CA THR A 103 3.44 -3.25 -18.40
C THR A 103 2.43 -2.68 -19.39
N ASN A 104 1.63 -3.57 -20.02
CA ASN A 104 0.62 -3.25 -21.03
C ASN A 104 1.16 -2.61 -22.34
N THR A 105 2.48 -2.63 -22.56
CA THR A 105 3.07 -2.21 -23.84
C THR A 105 3.52 -3.42 -24.67
N GLU A 106 3.63 -3.23 -25.99
CA GLU A 106 4.19 -4.23 -26.88
C GLU A 106 5.72 -4.19 -26.84
N ILE A 107 6.33 -5.35 -26.63
CA ILE A 107 7.78 -5.51 -26.47
C ILE A 107 8.29 -6.46 -27.54
N THR A 108 9.26 -6.02 -28.33
CA THR A 108 9.86 -6.82 -29.40
C THR A 108 10.90 -7.76 -28.83
N ILE A 109 10.84 -9.04 -29.25
CA ILE A 109 11.79 -10.09 -28.93
C ILE A 109 12.48 -10.54 -30.22
N PRO A 110 13.78 -10.31 -30.39
CA PRO A 110 14.52 -10.79 -31.55
C PRO A 110 14.89 -12.27 -31.39
N VAL A 111 14.92 -13.00 -32.49
CA VAL A 111 15.39 -14.38 -32.56
C VAL A 111 16.54 -14.45 -33.57
N SER A 112 17.67 -14.97 -33.11
CA SER A 112 18.88 -15.09 -33.89
C SER A 112 19.30 -16.56 -34.07
N ILE A 113 19.91 -16.85 -35.21
CA ILE A 113 20.54 -18.14 -35.49
C ILE A 113 22.00 -17.91 -35.87
N SER A 114 22.88 -18.66 -35.19
CA SER A 114 24.27 -18.83 -35.57
C SER A 114 24.42 -20.20 -36.23
N ASN A 115 24.87 -20.25 -37.49
CA ASN A 115 24.90 -21.49 -38.25
C ASN A 115 26.24 -21.66 -39.00
N MET A 116 26.80 -22.83 -38.89
CA MET A 116 27.93 -23.26 -39.73
C MET A 116 27.47 -24.03 -40.97
N GLU A 117 26.28 -24.57 -40.98
CA GLU A 117 25.65 -25.24 -42.10
C GLU A 117 24.51 -24.40 -42.65
N SER A 118 24.30 -24.42 -43.98
CA SER A 118 23.15 -23.73 -44.60
C SER A 118 21.84 -24.40 -44.17
N PHE A 119 20.82 -23.57 -43.87
CA PHE A 119 19.48 -24.05 -43.48
C PHE A 119 18.39 -23.30 -44.23
N SER A 120 17.26 -23.97 -44.51
CA SER A 120 16.11 -23.43 -45.24
C SER A 120 14.85 -23.25 -44.36
N GLY A 121 14.91 -23.65 -43.11
CA GLY A 121 13.79 -23.49 -42.20
C GLY A 121 14.15 -23.81 -40.76
N PHE A 122 13.24 -23.45 -39.86
CA PHE A 122 13.36 -23.77 -38.45
C PHE A 122 11.99 -23.96 -37.81
N GLN A 123 11.95 -24.69 -36.70
CA GLN A 123 10.81 -24.77 -35.78
C GLN A 123 11.31 -24.74 -34.36
N PHE A 124 10.56 -24.10 -33.48
CA PHE A 124 10.75 -24.21 -32.03
C PHE A 124 9.51 -23.74 -31.26
N ASP A 125 9.45 -24.10 -30.01
CA ASP A 125 8.42 -23.69 -29.06
C ASP A 125 9.03 -22.75 -28.01
N ILE A 126 8.29 -21.72 -27.60
CA ILE A 126 8.61 -20.88 -26.46
C ILE A 126 7.50 -21.04 -25.43
N THR A 127 7.85 -21.35 -24.18
CA THR A 127 6.91 -21.32 -23.06
C THR A 127 6.83 -19.89 -22.54
N LEU A 128 5.64 -19.29 -22.59
CA LEU A 128 5.33 -17.96 -22.10
C LEU A 128 4.98 -18.02 -20.59
N PRO A 129 5.54 -17.15 -19.76
CA PRO A 129 5.10 -16.98 -18.38
C PRO A 129 3.64 -16.49 -18.31
N ASN A 130 2.95 -16.79 -17.19
CA ASN A 130 1.58 -16.33 -16.97
C ASN A 130 1.51 -14.78 -17.02
N GLY A 131 0.50 -14.25 -17.72
CA GLY A 131 0.29 -12.82 -17.90
C GLY A 131 1.17 -12.18 -18.98
N ILE A 132 1.98 -12.98 -19.70
CA ILE A 132 2.71 -12.57 -20.90
C ILE A 132 2.05 -13.21 -22.09
N ASN A 133 1.53 -12.40 -23.00
CA ASN A 133 0.74 -12.82 -24.14
C ASN A 133 1.46 -12.50 -25.44
N TYR A 134 1.29 -13.38 -26.42
CA TYR A 134 1.75 -13.14 -27.78
C TYR A 134 0.85 -12.12 -28.49
N VAL A 135 1.47 -11.19 -29.23
CA VAL A 135 0.75 -10.26 -30.12
C VAL A 135 0.63 -10.93 -31.48
N GLU A 136 -0.58 -11.30 -31.87
CA GLU A 136 -0.86 -12.01 -33.12
C GLU A 136 -0.34 -11.23 -34.35
N ASP A 137 0.16 -11.95 -35.34
CA ASP A 137 0.66 -11.43 -36.62
C ASP A 137 1.79 -10.38 -36.46
N SER A 138 2.56 -10.46 -35.36
CA SER A 138 3.65 -9.53 -35.06
C SER A 138 5.02 -9.97 -35.55
N GLU A 139 5.12 -11.13 -36.18
CA GLU A 139 6.40 -11.67 -36.70
C GLU A 139 6.89 -10.86 -37.90
N ILE A 140 8.14 -10.49 -37.83
CA ILE A 140 8.83 -9.80 -38.92
C ILE A 140 10.11 -10.55 -39.24
N LEU A 141 10.16 -11.15 -40.44
CA LEU A 141 11.36 -11.78 -40.98
C LEU A 141 12.48 -10.76 -41.18
N SER A 142 13.70 -11.14 -40.85
CA SER A 142 14.89 -10.30 -41.09
C SER A 142 15.32 -10.30 -42.54
N THR A 143 16.32 -9.50 -42.85
CA THR A 143 16.95 -9.43 -44.18
C THR A 143 17.73 -10.68 -44.58
N ARG A 144 17.88 -11.67 -43.65
CA ARG A 144 18.46 -12.97 -43.95
C ARG A 144 17.51 -13.89 -44.75
N SER A 145 16.20 -13.61 -44.68
CA SER A 145 15.18 -14.35 -45.42
C SER A 145 15.15 -13.93 -46.90
N SER A 146 14.74 -14.84 -47.82
CA SER A 146 14.43 -14.55 -49.20
C SER A 146 12.92 -14.75 -49.46
N ASP A 147 12.50 -15.93 -49.84
CA ASP A 147 11.10 -16.33 -50.05
C ASP A 147 10.47 -17.06 -48.82
N HIS A 148 11.10 -16.91 -47.67
CA HIS A 148 10.69 -17.58 -46.47
C HIS A 148 9.34 -17.07 -45.94
N VAL A 149 8.58 -17.97 -45.39
CA VAL A 149 7.33 -17.72 -44.63
C VAL A 149 7.61 -18.01 -43.18
N ILE A 150 7.01 -17.22 -42.27
CA ILE A 150 6.98 -17.50 -40.86
C ILE A 150 5.54 -17.63 -40.39
N LEU A 151 5.29 -18.62 -39.55
CA LEU A 151 3.98 -18.87 -38.94
C LEU A 151 4.17 -19.00 -37.43
N ALA A 152 3.30 -18.36 -36.69
CA ALA A 152 3.20 -18.49 -35.23
C ALA A 152 1.84 -19.07 -34.85
N SER A 153 1.81 -19.88 -33.82
CA SER A 153 0.57 -20.38 -33.21
C SER A 153 0.73 -20.69 -31.75
N VAL A 154 -0.27 -20.31 -30.98
CA VAL A 154 -0.35 -20.68 -29.56
C VAL A 154 -0.87 -22.12 -29.49
N ILE A 155 -0.08 -23.01 -28.91
CA ILE A 155 -0.41 -24.43 -28.70
C ILE A 155 -0.61 -24.70 -27.21
N GLY A 156 -1.79 -25.19 -26.81
CA GLY A 156 -2.11 -25.33 -25.38
C GLY A 156 -2.38 -23.99 -24.69
N SER A 157 -2.02 -23.87 -23.42
CA SER A 157 -2.38 -22.69 -22.61
C SER A 157 -1.34 -21.54 -22.66
N ASN A 158 -0.07 -21.87 -22.88
CA ASN A 158 1.01 -20.89 -22.75
C ASN A 158 2.26 -21.22 -23.59
N THR A 159 2.14 -22.01 -24.61
CA THR A 159 3.25 -22.37 -25.51
C THR A 159 3.01 -21.75 -26.87
N LEU A 160 3.99 -20.99 -27.34
CA LEU A 160 4.00 -20.35 -28.65
C LEU A 160 4.95 -21.11 -29.57
N ARG A 161 4.43 -21.64 -30.69
CA ARG A 161 5.21 -22.35 -31.71
C ARG A 161 5.47 -21.44 -32.90
N PHE A 162 6.74 -21.39 -33.31
CA PHE A 162 7.16 -20.78 -34.56
C PHE A 162 7.62 -21.83 -35.57
N ILE A 163 7.22 -21.65 -36.81
CA ILE A 163 7.69 -22.45 -37.97
C ILE A 163 8.04 -21.50 -39.10
N SER A 164 9.27 -21.63 -39.63
CA SER A 164 9.66 -20.91 -40.82
C SER A 164 10.19 -21.90 -41.87
N TYR A 165 9.84 -21.68 -43.12
CA TYR A 165 10.28 -22.46 -44.25
C TYR A 165 10.39 -21.61 -45.51
N SER A 166 11.26 -21.97 -46.46
CA SER A 166 11.34 -21.40 -47.79
C SER A 166 10.44 -22.18 -48.76
N ASN A 167 9.71 -21.47 -49.61
CA ASN A 167 8.85 -22.08 -50.66
C ASN A 167 9.68 -22.71 -51.79
N SER A 168 10.90 -22.22 -52.03
CA SER A 168 11.84 -22.71 -53.04
C SER A 168 13.02 -23.53 -52.52
N ASN A 169 13.02 -23.82 -51.20
CA ASN A 169 14.11 -24.45 -50.47
C ASN A 169 15.39 -23.58 -50.47
N ASP A 170 15.26 -22.27 -50.51
CA ASP A 170 16.34 -21.32 -50.38
C ASP A 170 16.89 -21.33 -48.92
N SER A 171 18.17 -21.06 -48.77
CA SER A 171 18.75 -20.90 -47.45
C SER A 171 18.63 -19.47 -46.92
N PHE A 172 18.50 -19.35 -45.62
CA PHE A 172 18.76 -18.05 -44.96
C PHE A 172 20.17 -17.57 -45.23
N SER A 173 20.32 -16.28 -45.60
CA SER A 173 21.60 -15.68 -45.93
C SER A 173 22.47 -15.43 -44.68
N GLY A 174 23.81 -15.45 -44.86
CA GLY A 174 24.75 -15.23 -43.74
C GLY A 174 24.79 -16.38 -42.77
N ASN A 175 25.69 -16.27 -41.80
CA ASN A 175 25.98 -17.35 -40.83
C ASN A 175 25.65 -17.01 -39.38
N THR A 176 25.22 -15.77 -39.10
CA THR A 176 24.85 -15.32 -37.76
C THR A 176 23.93 -14.11 -37.82
N GLY A 177 23.15 -13.91 -36.78
CA GLY A 177 22.30 -12.75 -36.60
C GLY A 177 20.80 -13.07 -36.61
N GLU A 178 20.01 -12.03 -36.47
CA GLU A 178 18.55 -12.11 -36.38
C GLU A 178 17.95 -12.78 -37.64
N VAL A 179 17.04 -13.70 -37.44
CA VAL A 179 16.25 -14.35 -38.49
C VAL A 179 14.81 -13.83 -38.53
N PHE A 180 14.27 -13.45 -37.38
CA PHE A 180 13.00 -12.74 -37.25
C PHE A 180 12.87 -12.12 -35.86
N SER A 181 11.89 -11.26 -35.69
CA SER A 181 11.42 -10.78 -34.38
C SER A 181 9.92 -10.94 -34.26
N PHE A 182 9.41 -10.95 -33.02
CA PHE A 182 7.98 -11.00 -32.69
C PHE A 182 7.72 -10.13 -31.48
N LYS A 183 6.42 -9.86 -31.18
CA LYS A 183 6.05 -9.02 -30.06
C LYS A 183 5.31 -9.80 -28.97
N LEU A 184 5.59 -9.43 -27.74
CA LEU A 184 4.87 -9.85 -26.55
C LEU A 184 4.26 -8.64 -25.88
N GLN A 185 3.10 -8.81 -25.23
CA GLN A 185 2.48 -7.85 -24.32
C GLN A 185 2.39 -8.46 -22.93
N ALA A 186 2.79 -7.72 -21.91
CA ALA A 186 2.86 -8.22 -20.55
C ALA A 186 1.94 -7.42 -19.64
N ASP A 187 1.04 -8.13 -18.94
CA ASP A 187 0.22 -7.59 -17.84
C ASP A 187 0.66 -8.27 -16.53
N VAL A 188 1.86 -7.91 -16.09
CA VAL A 188 2.52 -8.50 -14.91
C VAL A 188 3.24 -7.42 -14.11
N SER A 189 3.53 -7.72 -12.85
CA SER A 189 4.37 -6.88 -12.00
C SER A 189 5.77 -6.68 -12.60
N SER A 190 6.50 -5.68 -12.12
CA SER A 190 7.90 -5.48 -12.52
C SER A 190 8.74 -6.70 -12.20
N GLY A 191 9.62 -7.07 -13.13
CA GLY A 191 10.49 -8.24 -12.99
C GLY A 191 11.05 -8.72 -14.31
N THR A 192 11.89 -9.77 -14.25
CA THR A 192 12.43 -10.45 -15.41
C THR A 192 11.84 -11.85 -15.50
N TYR A 193 11.25 -12.16 -16.64
CA TYR A 193 10.53 -13.39 -16.91
C TYR A 193 11.25 -14.19 -18.00
N PRO A 194 11.59 -15.47 -17.77
CA PRO A 194 12.32 -16.29 -18.75
C PRO A 194 11.41 -16.69 -19.92
N LEU A 195 11.98 -16.71 -21.12
CA LEU A 195 11.39 -17.25 -22.35
C LEU A 195 12.12 -18.56 -22.67
N ASN A 196 11.56 -19.69 -22.25
CA ASN A 196 12.20 -20.98 -22.39
C ASN A 196 11.89 -21.60 -23.76
N ILE A 197 12.96 -21.90 -24.51
CA ILE A 197 12.90 -22.57 -25.81
C ILE A 197 12.89 -24.08 -25.68
N SER A 198 12.13 -24.76 -26.53
CA SER A 198 12.05 -26.22 -26.60
C SER A 198 11.67 -26.71 -28.01
N ASN A 199 11.66 -28.03 -28.24
CA ASN A 199 11.26 -28.68 -29.50
C ASN A 199 11.89 -28.07 -30.76
N SER A 200 13.18 -27.78 -30.68
CA SER A 200 13.92 -27.00 -31.65
C SER A 200 14.43 -27.82 -32.83
N ILE A 201 14.24 -27.33 -34.02
CA ILE A 201 14.72 -27.89 -35.27
C ILE A 201 15.32 -26.71 -36.07
N ILE A 202 16.55 -26.94 -36.63
CA ILE A 202 17.10 -26.16 -37.75
C ILE A 202 17.15 -27.12 -38.92
N SER A 203 16.39 -26.89 -39.98
CA SER A 203 16.30 -27.77 -41.14
C SER A 203 17.29 -27.37 -42.22
N ASN A 204 18.24 -28.23 -42.57
CA ASN A 204 19.11 -27.99 -43.70
C ASN A 204 18.39 -28.23 -45.03
N LEU A 205 19.07 -27.96 -46.17
CA LEU A 205 18.55 -28.13 -47.52
C LEU A 205 18.15 -29.56 -47.89
N THR A 206 18.57 -30.58 -47.10
CA THR A 206 18.21 -31.98 -47.25
C THR A 206 17.19 -32.46 -46.21
N LEU A 207 16.53 -31.52 -45.52
CA LEU A 207 15.49 -31.74 -44.48
C LEU A 207 16.01 -32.44 -43.22
N GLY A 208 17.33 -32.47 -43.00
CA GLY A 208 17.92 -32.96 -41.75
C GLY A 208 17.90 -31.92 -40.65
N ASN A 209 17.59 -32.34 -39.39
CA ASN A 209 17.75 -31.47 -38.25
C ASN A 209 19.24 -31.31 -37.88
N ILE A 210 19.73 -30.06 -37.89
CA ILE A 210 21.13 -29.75 -37.64
C ILE A 210 21.34 -28.91 -36.36
N VAL A 211 20.30 -28.67 -35.55
CA VAL A 211 20.41 -27.89 -34.30
C VAL A 211 21.41 -28.56 -33.37
N SER A 212 22.35 -27.80 -32.83
CA SER A 212 23.35 -28.27 -31.86
C SER A 212 23.06 -27.80 -30.44
N ASP A 213 22.60 -26.56 -30.28
CA ASP A 213 22.24 -25.98 -28.98
C ASP A 213 21.21 -24.89 -29.11
N VAL A 214 20.56 -24.53 -27.99
CA VAL A 214 19.54 -23.49 -27.93
C VAL A 214 19.68 -22.66 -26.64
N PHE A 215 19.44 -21.38 -26.74
CA PHE A 215 19.59 -20.42 -25.64
C PHE A 215 18.29 -19.70 -25.35
N ASN A 216 17.85 -19.75 -24.09
CA ASN A 216 16.67 -19.09 -23.60
C ASN A 216 16.81 -17.57 -23.65
N GLY A 217 15.69 -16.89 -23.87
CA GLY A 217 15.57 -15.45 -23.76
C GLY A 217 14.97 -15.00 -22.43
N SER A 218 14.68 -13.72 -22.37
CA SER A 218 13.91 -13.13 -21.25
C SER A 218 13.21 -11.86 -21.67
N ILE A 219 12.18 -11.51 -20.92
CA ILE A 219 11.49 -10.22 -21.01
C ILE A 219 11.54 -9.53 -19.65
N SER A 220 12.00 -8.28 -19.62
CA SER A 220 12.08 -7.45 -18.42
C SER A 220 10.98 -6.41 -18.44
N ILE A 221 10.10 -6.44 -17.45
CA ILE A 221 8.94 -5.57 -17.34
C ILE A 221 9.17 -4.53 -16.25
N ASN A 222 8.99 -3.26 -16.62
CA ASN A 222 8.84 -2.16 -15.69
C ASN A 222 7.35 -1.92 -15.46
N ALA A 223 6.93 -1.86 -14.20
CA ALA A 223 5.54 -1.62 -13.83
C ALA A 223 5.45 -0.68 -12.63
N PRO A 224 4.45 0.21 -12.58
CA PRO A 224 4.14 0.94 -11.37
C PRO A 224 3.52 0.01 -10.31
N SER A 225 3.65 0.40 -9.05
CA SER A 225 3.08 -0.36 -7.92
C SER A 225 2.59 0.61 -6.85
N LEU A 226 1.27 0.75 -6.73
CA LEU A 226 0.66 1.61 -5.71
C LEU A 226 0.63 0.91 -4.36
N SER A 227 1.09 1.60 -3.33
CA SER A 227 0.81 1.29 -1.93
C SER A 227 0.10 2.47 -1.28
N THR A 228 -0.91 2.20 -0.47
CA THR A 228 -1.69 3.19 0.28
C THR A 228 -1.48 3.02 1.77
N ASN A 229 -1.27 4.13 2.50
CA ASN A 229 -1.13 4.09 3.95
C ASN A 229 -1.85 5.31 4.58
N PRO A 230 -2.86 5.08 5.45
CA PRO A 230 -3.42 3.79 5.83
C PRO A 230 -4.28 3.15 4.72
N GLN A 231 -4.40 1.82 4.73
CA GLN A 231 -5.30 1.07 3.86
C GLN A 231 -6.67 0.82 4.53
N ASN A 232 -6.71 0.81 5.86
CA ASN A 232 -7.92 0.68 6.64
C ASN A 232 -8.03 1.86 7.61
N ILE A 233 -9.15 2.55 7.56
CA ILE A 233 -9.44 3.72 8.39
C ILE A 233 -10.63 3.38 9.27
N ASN A 234 -10.46 3.56 10.58
CA ASN A 234 -11.56 3.38 11.54
C ASN A 234 -11.72 4.65 12.38
N TYR A 235 -12.76 5.38 12.11
CA TYR A 235 -13.09 6.61 12.84
C TYR A 235 -13.78 6.35 14.20
N GLY A 236 -14.18 5.10 14.48
CA GLY A 236 -14.91 4.76 15.70
C GLY A 236 -16.29 5.40 15.77
N ASN A 237 -16.71 5.70 17.01
CA ASN A 237 -17.99 6.36 17.29
C ASN A 237 -17.80 7.87 17.35
N PHE A 238 -18.59 8.63 16.60
CA PHE A 238 -18.58 10.09 16.66
C PHE A 238 -19.93 10.69 16.24
N PRO A 239 -20.21 11.94 16.66
CA PRO A 239 -21.50 12.57 16.33
C PRO A 239 -21.61 12.91 14.84
N ILE A 240 -22.81 12.74 14.30
CA ILE A 240 -23.15 13.07 12.90
C ILE A 240 -22.87 14.54 12.52
N THR A 241 -22.77 15.42 13.51
CA THR A 241 -22.47 16.84 13.32
C THR A 241 -21.00 17.13 13.04
N GLU A 242 -20.14 16.12 13.15
CA GLU A 242 -18.71 16.24 12.92
C GLU A 242 -18.30 15.62 11.59
N SER A 243 -17.27 16.18 10.97
CA SER A 243 -16.53 15.55 9.87
C SER A 243 -15.20 15.02 10.39
N LYS A 244 -14.74 13.91 9.83
CA LYS A 244 -13.42 13.33 10.14
C LYS A 244 -12.51 13.41 8.93
N THR A 245 -11.23 13.66 9.18
CA THR A 245 -10.19 13.72 8.15
C THR A 245 -9.08 12.71 8.41
N THR A 246 -8.49 12.19 7.34
CA THR A 246 -7.32 11.31 7.39
C THR A 246 -6.43 11.58 6.20
N ASP A 247 -5.15 11.77 6.45
CA ASP A 247 -4.16 11.85 5.39
C ASP A 247 -3.77 10.45 4.93
N ILE A 248 -3.82 10.24 3.64
CA ILE A 248 -3.49 8.98 2.97
C ILE A 248 -2.28 9.22 2.10
N THR A 249 -1.21 8.50 2.38
CA THR A 249 0.00 8.54 1.54
C THR A 249 -0.14 7.49 0.44
N LEU A 250 0.01 7.93 -0.80
CA LEU A 250 0.06 7.14 -2.02
C LEU A 250 1.53 7.02 -2.42
N TYR A 251 2.11 5.82 -2.39
CA TYR A 251 3.51 5.60 -2.67
C TYR A 251 3.69 4.70 -3.90
N ASN A 252 4.59 5.09 -4.82
CA ASN A 252 4.97 4.27 -5.97
C ASN A 252 6.21 3.42 -5.65
N TYR A 253 6.02 2.15 -5.32
CA TYR A 253 7.08 1.17 -5.11
C TYR A 253 7.55 0.49 -6.40
N GLY A 254 6.94 0.82 -7.53
CA GLY A 254 7.23 0.23 -8.83
C GLY A 254 8.50 0.73 -9.48
N SER A 255 8.76 0.23 -10.69
CA SER A 255 9.88 0.60 -11.56
C SER A 255 9.45 1.44 -12.79
N ALA A 256 8.17 1.84 -12.84
CA ALA A 256 7.62 2.77 -13.83
C ALA A 256 6.81 3.88 -13.14
N GLU A 257 6.48 4.95 -13.85
CA GLU A 257 5.65 6.04 -13.36
C GLU A 257 4.24 5.55 -13.05
N LEU A 258 3.75 5.86 -11.85
CA LEU A 258 2.40 5.54 -11.41
C LEU A 258 1.46 6.69 -11.79
N ILE A 259 0.41 6.38 -12.53
CA ILE A 259 -0.64 7.34 -12.90
C ILE A 259 -1.94 6.90 -12.24
N ILE A 260 -2.51 7.76 -11.41
CA ILE A 260 -3.83 7.56 -10.81
C ILE A 260 -4.83 8.30 -11.69
N ASP A 261 -5.77 7.55 -12.26
CA ASP A 261 -6.75 8.06 -13.24
C ASP A 261 -8.07 8.42 -12.59
N GLU A 262 -8.48 7.67 -11.56
CA GLU A 262 -9.81 7.78 -10.98
C GLU A 262 -9.83 7.37 -9.50
N VAL A 263 -10.68 8.06 -8.71
CA VAL A 263 -11.07 7.64 -7.35
C VAL A 263 -12.55 7.34 -7.35
N ILE A 264 -12.91 6.06 -7.16
CA ILE A 264 -14.30 5.59 -7.15
C ILE A 264 -14.77 5.50 -5.71
N LYS A 265 -15.89 6.15 -5.41
CA LYS A 265 -16.58 6.16 -4.12
C LYS A 265 -18.06 5.88 -4.34
N ASN A 266 -18.70 5.18 -3.41
CA ASN A 266 -20.10 4.78 -3.53
C ASN A 266 -21.09 5.92 -3.25
N ASN A 267 -20.63 7.01 -2.62
CA ASN A 267 -21.48 8.12 -2.20
C ASN A 267 -20.69 9.44 -2.10
N ASP A 268 -21.38 10.55 -1.90
CA ASP A 268 -20.79 11.89 -1.78
C ASP A 268 -20.35 12.27 -0.36
N LEU A 269 -20.39 11.31 0.57
CA LEU A 269 -19.96 11.53 1.96
C LEU A 269 -18.44 11.68 2.09
N PHE A 270 -17.71 11.21 1.07
CA PHE A 270 -16.26 11.29 1.01
C PHE A 270 -15.79 12.33 -0.01
N THR A 271 -14.88 13.19 0.40
CA THR A 271 -14.23 14.15 -0.49
C THR A 271 -12.71 13.97 -0.50
N PHE A 272 -12.13 14.08 -1.71
CA PHE A 272 -10.71 14.06 -1.95
C PHE A 272 -10.35 15.29 -2.78
N PRO A 273 -9.62 16.25 -2.26
CA PRO A 273 -9.16 17.42 -3.02
C PRO A 273 -7.94 17.04 -3.88
N ILE A 274 -8.14 16.22 -4.92
CA ILE A 274 -7.09 15.73 -5.81
C ILE A 274 -7.40 16.16 -7.26
N SER A 275 -6.36 16.59 -7.98
CA SER A 275 -6.44 16.79 -9.43
C SER A 275 -6.03 15.51 -10.15
N LEU A 276 -6.92 14.96 -10.96
CA LEU A 276 -6.67 13.77 -11.75
C LEU A 276 -6.47 14.11 -13.25
N PRO A 277 -5.62 13.37 -14.00
CA PRO A 277 -4.76 12.30 -13.49
C PRO A 277 -3.63 12.81 -12.58
N LEU A 278 -3.25 12.01 -11.56
CA LEU A 278 -2.11 12.29 -10.69
C LEU A 278 -0.95 11.37 -11.04
N SER A 279 0.22 11.95 -11.38
CA SER A 279 1.46 11.20 -11.63
C SER A 279 2.35 11.17 -10.39
N ILE A 280 2.83 9.96 -10.03
CA ILE A 280 3.79 9.75 -8.94
C ILE A 280 5.03 9.06 -9.52
N ALA A 281 6.17 9.74 -9.51
CA ALA A 281 7.43 9.21 -10.03
C ALA A 281 7.91 7.99 -9.24
N ILE A 282 8.81 7.21 -9.81
CA ILE A 282 9.41 6.02 -9.17
C ILE A 282 10.00 6.39 -7.81
N GLY A 283 9.62 5.65 -6.77
CA GLY A 283 10.12 5.82 -5.40
C GLY A 283 9.63 7.09 -4.70
N GLN A 284 8.67 7.81 -5.29
CA GLN A 284 8.06 9.01 -4.69
C GLN A 284 6.67 8.72 -4.12
N SER A 285 6.16 9.66 -3.35
CA SER A 285 4.83 9.58 -2.76
C SER A 285 4.11 10.92 -2.81
N GLU A 286 2.79 10.86 -2.83
CA GLU A 286 1.89 11.98 -2.67
C GLU A 286 0.94 11.72 -1.51
N THR A 287 0.58 12.78 -0.79
CA THR A 287 -0.37 12.69 0.32
C THR A 287 -1.68 13.38 -0.05
N ILE A 288 -2.77 12.66 0.10
CA ILE A 288 -4.13 13.17 -0.13
C ILE A 288 -4.91 13.13 1.17
N THR A 289 -5.74 14.15 1.42
CA THR A 289 -6.59 14.20 2.61
C THR A 289 -7.99 13.70 2.26
N LEU A 290 -8.38 12.56 2.86
CA LEU A 290 -9.77 12.09 2.86
C LEU A 290 -10.56 12.86 3.90
N THR A 291 -11.68 13.46 3.52
CA THR A 291 -12.69 14.00 4.44
C THR A 291 -13.95 13.17 4.36
N PHE A 292 -14.39 12.66 5.51
CA PHE A 292 -15.67 11.96 5.67
C PHE A 292 -16.67 12.85 6.41
N THR A 293 -17.80 13.13 5.77
CA THR A 293 -18.92 13.92 6.34
C THR A 293 -20.19 13.08 6.33
N PRO A 294 -20.58 12.49 7.47
CA PRO A 294 -21.74 11.61 7.54
C PRO A 294 -23.06 12.40 7.34
N SER A 295 -24.06 11.73 6.79
CA SER A 295 -25.40 12.31 6.56
C SER A 295 -26.51 11.60 7.34
N SER A 296 -26.22 10.49 8.01
CA SER A 296 -27.20 9.72 8.80
C SER A 296 -26.54 9.01 9.97
N THR A 297 -27.31 8.69 10.99
CA THR A 297 -26.87 7.89 12.16
C THR A 297 -26.90 6.43 11.79
N THR A 298 -25.76 5.88 11.44
CA THR A 298 -25.60 4.47 11.02
C THR A 298 -24.16 4.02 11.18
N THR A 299 -23.95 2.73 11.00
CA THR A 299 -22.60 2.18 10.83
C THR A 299 -22.24 2.25 9.35
N TYR A 300 -21.14 2.88 9.05
CA TYR A 300 -20.54 2.94 7.70
C TYR A 300 -19.43 1.90 7.58
N ASN A 301 -19.46 1.17 6.47
CA ASN A 301 -18.41 0.27 6.03
C ASN A 301 -18.29 0.44 4.52
N GLU A 302 -17.41 1.33 4.10
CA GLU A 302 -17.32 1.82 2.73
C GLU A 302 -15.95 1.53 2.14
N ASP A 303 -15.94 1.12 0.89
CA ASP A 303 -14.74 0.92 0.10
C ASP A 303 -14.54 2.08 -0.88
N ILE A 304 -13.31 2.60 -0.90
CA ILE A 304 -12.87 3.64 -1.82
C ILE A 304 -11.80 3.00 -2.72
N SER A 305 -12.08 2.94 -4.02
CA SER A 305 -11.14 2.35 -4.99
C SER A 305 -10.33 3.44 -5.70
N ILE A 306 -9.02 3.28 -5.68
CA ILE A 306 -8.07 4.14 -6.40
C ILE A 306 -7.63 3.38 -7.65
N ARG A 307 -8.04 3.83 -8.83
CA ARG A 307 -7.63 3.28 -10.13
C ARG A 307 -6.29 3.84 -10.57
N HIS A 308 -5.49 2.96 -11.18
CA HIS A 308 -4.14 3.33 -11.63
C HIS A 308 -3.65 2.41 -12.76
N ASN A 309 -2.59 2.84 -13.46
CA ASN A 309 -1.98 2.13 -14.59
C ASN A 309 -1.11 0.91 -14.22
N GLY A 310 -1.04 0.52 -12.95
CA GLY A 310 -0.32 -0.69 -12.53
C GLY A 310 -1.07 -1.98 -12.83
N PRO A 311 -0.40 -3.15 -12.74
CA PRO A 311 -0.97 -4.46 -13.12
C PRO A 311 -2.23 -4.86 -12.34
N THR A 312 -2.39 -4.40 -11.10
CA THR A 312 -3.61 -4.65 -10.31
C THR A 312 -4.78 -3.77 -10.75
N GLY A 313 -4.50 -2.67 -11.47
CA GLY A 313 -5.49 -1.71 -11.96
C GLY A 313 -6.15 -0.86 -10.88
N GLN A 314 -6.20 -1.31 -9.63
CA GLN A 314 -6.80 -0.57 -8.51
C GLN A 314 -6.31 -1.04 -7.14
N ASN A 315 -6.33 -0.11 -6.19
CA ASN A 315 -6.17 -0.37 -4.75
C ASN A 315 -7.44 0.06 -4.02
N VAL A 316 -7.77 -0.63 -2.92
CA VAL A 316 -8.98 -0.34 -2.12
C VAL A 316 -8.58 0.13 -0.74
N ILE A 317 -9.22 1.20 -0.28
CA ILE A 317 -9.16 1.72 1.10
C ILE A 317 -10.52 1.47 1.74
N ASN A 318 -10.53 0.76 2.87
CA ASN A 318 -11.75 0.52 3.64
C ASN A 318 -11.89 1.56 4.74
N VAL A 319 -13.10 2.13 4.88
CA VAL A 319 -13.46 3.13 5.90
C VAL A 319 -14.59 2.61 6.77
N LEU A 320 -14.31 2.49 8.06
CA LEU A 320 -15.27 2.12 9.10
C LEU A 320 -15.61 3.33 9.97
N ALA A 321 -16.86 3.52 10.27
CA ALA A 321 -17.35 4.56 11.19
C ALA A 321 -18.69 4.16 11.78
N ASN A 322 -18.99 4.63 13.00
CA ASN A 322 -20.30 4.53 13.58
C ASN A 322 -20.73 5.92 14.07
N THR A 323 -21.84 6.41 13.55
CA THR A 323 -22.30 7.76 13.85
C THR A 323 -23.55 7.76 14.70
N PHE A 324 -23.64 8.69 15.60
CA PHE A 324 -24.79 8.88 16.46
C PHE A 324 -25.27 10.35 16.46
N SER A 325 -26.53 10.55 16.82
CA SER A 325 -27.11 11.89 17.00
C SER A 325 -26.82 12.35 18.42
N PRO A 326 -26.08 13.44 18.62
CA PRO A 326 -25.81 13.91 19.99
C PRO A 326 -27.06 14.52 20.63
N ASN A 327 -27.47 13.93 21.75
CA ASN A 327 -28.53 14.41 22.62
C ASN A 327 -28.03 14.33 24.06
N TYR A 328 -27.78 15.47 24.70
CA TYR A 328 -27.17 15.48 26.03
C TYR A 328 -27.66 16.66 26.86
N LEU A 329 -27.52 16.51 28.17
CA LEU A 329 -27.77 17.59 29.14
C LEU A 329 -26.47 18.26 29.54
N LYS A 330 -26.54 19.56 29.77
CA LYS A 330 -25.40 20.41 30.10
C LYS A 330 -25.76 21.39 31.20
N ILE A 331 -25.00 21.45 32.27
CA ILE A 331 -25.09 22.52 33.25
C ILE A 331 -24.27 23.70 32.76
N LEU A 332 -24.90 24.88 32.64
CA LEU A 332 -24.16 26.07 32.24
C LEU A 332 -23.30 26.58 33.38
N SER A 333 -22.04 26.86 33.07
CA SER A 333 -21.13 27.48 34.02
C SER A 333 -21.57 28.89 34.39
N SER A 334 -21.54 29.22 35.67
CA SER A 334 -21.91 30.55 36.20
C SER A 334 -21.06 30.89 37.44
N SER A 335 -21.21 32.12 37.92
CA SER A 335 -20.58 32.59 39.16
C SER A 335 -21.63 32.96 40.16
N LEU A 336 -21.43 32.54 41.40
CA LEU A 336 -22.25 32.85 42.58
C LEU A 336 -21.39 33.35 43.72
N CYS A 337 -21.97 34.01 44.71
CA CYS A 337 -21.28 34.36 45.92
C CYS A 337 -21.62 33.36 47.06
N ALA A 338 -20.66 33.15 47.94
CA ALA A 338 -20.90 32.38 49.17
C ALA A 338 -21.99 33.03 50.01
N ASP A 339 -22.76 32.24 50.76
CA ASP A 339 -23.89 32.67 51.59
C ASP A 339 -25.04 33.36 50.79
N GLN A 340 -25.15 33.05 49.51
CA GLN A 340 -26.21 33.61 48.63
C GLN A 340 -26.98 32.52 47.94
N SER A 341 -28.17 32.89 47.51
CA SER A 341 -29.00 32.07 46.62
C SER A 341 -28.85 32.54 45.19
N GLY A 342 -28.83 31.61 44.26
CA GLY A 342 -28.76 31.90 42.81
C GLY A 342 -29.41 30.80 42.00
N ASN A 343 -29.39 30.96 40.68
CA ASN A 343 -29.95 29.99 39.75
C ASN A 343 -28.85 29.34 38.93
N ILE A 344 -28.92 28.02 38.77
CA ILE A 344 -28.14 27.25 37.81
C ILE A 344 -29.05 26.91 36.64
N SER A 345 -28.59 27.10 35.42
CA SER A 345 -29.33 26.74 34.23
C SER A 345 -28.88 25.35 33.72
N LEU A 346 -29.86 24.49 33.45
CA LEU A 346 -29.67 23.23 32.75
C LEU A 346 -30.11 23.39 31.29
N ASN A 347 -29.22 23.15 30.36
CA ASN A 347 -29.50 23.11 28.93
C ASN A 347 -29.70 21.67 28.46
N LEU A 348 -30.56 21.52 27.46
CA LEU A 348 -30.68 20.37 26.61
C LEU A 348 -30.11 20.72 25.24
N PHE A 349 -29.06 20.02 24.83
CA PHE A 349 -28.63 19.95 23.43
C PHE A 349 -29.27 18.71 22.82
N ASN A 350 -30.09 18.88 21.79
CA ASN A 350 -30.73 17.76 21.14
C ASN A 350 -30.85 17.96 19.61
N ASN A 351 -30.45 16.94 18.85
CA ASN A 351 -30.68 16.85 17.41
C ASN A 351 -31.98 16.11 17.07
N ASP A 352 -32.54 15.39 18.02
CA ASP A 352 -33.81 14.68 17.89
C ASP A 352 -34.85 15.26 18.84
N ALA A 353 -36.12 15.17 18.46
CA ALA A 353 -37.22 15.66 19.32
C ALA A 353 -37.32 14.84 20.61
N VAL A 354 -37.36 15.50 21.77
CA VAL A 354 -37.42 14.90 23.10
C VAL A 354 -38.83 15.08 23.68
N ARG A 355 -39.43 13.96 24.15
CA ARG A 355 -40.77 13.92 24.80
C ARG A 355 -40.70 13.79 26.30
N ALA A 356 -39.70 13.15 26.83
CA ALA A 356 -39.48 12.96 28.25
C ALA A 356 -37.99 12.91 28.58
N MET A 357 -37.66 13.30 29.80
CA MET A 357 -36.30 13.28 30.33
C MET A 357 -36.31 12.73 31.74
N GLN A 358 -35.36 11.86 32.06
CA GLN A 358 -35.00 11.51 33.42
C GLN A 358 -33.48 11.68 33.57
N PHE A 359 -33.04 12.24 34.68
CA PHE A 359 -31.65 12.40 35.01
C PHE A 359 -31.45 12.66 36.51
N ASP A 360 -30.23 12.41 36.97
CA ASP A 360 -29.81 12.70 38.34
C ASP A 360 -28.76 13.82 38.29
N ILE A 361 -28.89 14.81 39.20
CA ILE A 361 -27.83 15.82 39.40
C ILE A 361 -27.24 15.60 40.81
N ASN A 362 -25.93 15.51 40.87
CA ASN A 362 -25.19 15.50 42.13
C ASN A 362 -24.64 16.92 42.39
N PHE A 363 -25.11 17.50 43.47
CA PHE A 363 -24.68 18.83 43.92
C PHE A 363 -23.45 18.66 44.81
N PRO A 364 -22.40 19.48 44.66
CA PRO A 364 -21.29 19.47 45.61
C PRO A 364 -21.75 19.80 47.06
N ASN A 365 -20.97 19.35 48.03
CA ASN A 365 -21.26 19.68 49.42
C ASN A 365 -21.32 21.20 49.60
N GLY A 366 -22.31 21.66 50.43
CA GLY A 366 -22.54 23.08 50.68
C GLY A 366 -23.41 23.79 49.65
N PHE A 367 -23.90 23.05 48.63
CA PHE A 367 -24.92 23.54 47.73
C PHE A 367 -26.25 22.83 48.00
N VAL A 368 -27.31 23.59 48.16
CA VAL A 368 -28.64 23.04 48.46
C VAL A 368 -29.66 23.50 47.42
N LEU A 369 -30.31 22.52 46.77
CA LEU A 369 -31.40 22.80 45.82
C LEU A 369 -32.66 23.24 46.53
N ASP A 370 -33.23 24.40 46.16
CA ASP A 370 -34.59 24.73 46.50
C ASP A 370 -35.58 24.03 45.56
N ASN A 371 -35.89 22.80 45.94
CA ASN A 371 -36.71 21.91 45.14
C ASN A 371 -38.13 22.44 44.83
N SER A 372 -38.66 23.32 45.69
CA SER A 372 -40.02 23.88 45.55
C SER A 372 -40.10 24.97 44.50
N ASN A 373 -38.97 25.57 44.15
CA ASN A 373 -38.87 26.68 43.22
C ASN A 373 -38.15 26.34 41.89
N VAL A 374 -37.98 25.04 41.59
CA VAL A 374 -37.49 24.58 40.28
C VAL A 374 -38.50 25.00 39.21
N THR A 375 -38.02 25.68 38.16
CA THR A 375 -38.87 26.15 37.06
C THR A 375 -38.42 25.66 35.71
N GLY A 376 -39.38 25.25 34.87
CA GLY A 376 -39.15 24.97 33.44
C GLY A 376 -39.08 26.24 32.63
N SER A 377 -38.32 26.19 31.52
CA SER A 377 -38.43 27.22 30.48
C SER A 377 -39.78 27.07 29.73
N THR A 378 -40.09 28.03 28.85
CA THR A 378 -41.28 27.97 27.97
C THR A 378 -41.28 26.76 27.02
N LEU A 379 -40.14 26.12 26.80
CA LEU A 379 -40.04 24.88 26.02
C LEU A 379 -40.71 23.69 26.73
N LEU A 380 -40.91 23.78 28.06
CA LEU A 380 -41.57 22.77 28.87
C LEU A 380 -43.07 23.11 29.12
N ASP A 381 -43.65 24.03 28.36
CA ASP A 381 -45.11 24.28 28.42
C ASP A 381 -45.85 22.99 28.00
N GLY A 382 -46.71 22.50 28.88
CA GLY A 382 -47.39 21.21 28.70
C GLY A 382 -46.56 19.97 29.14
N PHE A 383 -45.48 20.21 29.87
CA PHE A 383 -44.72 19.16 30.55
C PHE A 383 -44.94 19.22 32.07
N GLU A 384 -44.90 18.05 32.71
CA GLU A 384 -44.87 17.94 34.16
C GLU A 384 -43.43 17.77 34.61
N ILE A 385 -43.01 18.51 35.63
CA ILE A 385 -41.69 18.50 36.20
C ILE A 385 -41.79 17.96 37.62
N THR A 386 -41.12 16.86 37.92
CA THR A 386 -41.02 16.33 39.28
C THR A 386 -39.56 16.18 39.63
N SER A 387 -39.26 16.44 40.91
CA SER A 387 -37.89 16.19 41.46
C SER A 387 -37.99 15.63 42.85
N SER A 388 -37.04 14.77 43.19
CA SER A 388 -36.94 14.13 44.50
C SER A 388 -35.46 13.88 44.87
N SER A 389 -35.18 14.04 46.18
CA SER A 389 -33.87 13.63 46.70
C SER A 389 -33.76 12.10 46.63
N ILE A 390 -32.61 11.61 46.19
CA ILE A 390 -32.27 10.18 46.08
C ILE A 390 -31.17 9.75 47.04
N GLY A 391 -30.84 10.61 48.02
CA GLY A 391 -29.81 10.40 49.00
C GLY A 391 -28.54 11.19 48.75
N GLY A 392 -27.78 11.47 49.80
CA GLY A 392 -26.64 12.38 49.74
C GLY A 392 -27.08 13.75 49.22
N ASN A 393 -26.30 14.37 48.39
CA ASN A 393 -26.60 15.67 47.73
C ASN A 393 -27.16 15.48 46.33
N SER A 394 -27.80 14.34 46.01
CA SER A 394 -28.27 14.04 44.66
C SER A 394 -29.78 14.14 44.55
N HIS A 395 -30.24 14.69 43.45
CA HIS A 395 -31.66 14.83 43.12
C HIS A 395 -31.94 14.20 41.76
N ARG A 396 -33.05 13.42 41.69
CA ARG A 396 -33.61 12.88 40.46
C ARG A 396 -34.68 13.80 39.92
N PHE A 397 -34.59 14.11 38.64
CA PHE A 397 -35.57 14.87 37.87
C PHE A 397 -36.26 13.95 36.86
N ILE A 398 -37.58 14.06 36.77
CA ILE A 398 -38.40 13.40 35.77
C ILE A 398 -39.28 14.47 35.15
N ILE A 399 -39.19 14.60 33.85
CA ILE A 399 -39.89 15.60 33.04
C ILE A 399 -40.56 14.88 31.88
N TYR A 400 -41.85 14.99 31.74
CA TYR A 400 -42.59 14.30 30.70
C TYR A 400 -43.76 15.13 30.18
N SER A 401 -44.05 15.00 28.88
CA SER A 401 -45.17 15.72 28.26
C SER A 401 -46.50 15.09 28.64
N VAL A 402 -47.41 15.88 29.17
CA VAL A 402 -48.79 15.48 29.46
C VAL A 402 -49.74 15.76 28.28
N SER A 403 -49.26 16.55 27.30
CA SER A 403 -50.02 16.99 26.12
C SER A 403 -49.52 16.34 24.80
N ASN A 404 -48.61 15.38 24.88
CA ASN A 404 -47.88 14.81 23.73
C ASN A 404 -47.01 15.82 22.95
N SER A 405 -46.63 16.93 23.58
CA SER A 405 -45.69 17.89 23.04
C SER A 405 -44.27 17.32 23.01
N ASN A 406 -43.41 17.85 22.14
CA ASN A 406 -42.00 17.48 22.07
C ASN A 406 -41.15 18.73 22.12
N ILE A 407 -40.02 18.66 22.80
CA ILE A 407 -38.96 19.66 22.68
C ILE A 407 -38.29 19.46 21.33
N GLN A 408 -38.34 20.46 20.48
CA GLN A 408 -37.73 20.41 19.15
C GLN A 408 -36.18 20.47 19.22
N PRO A 409 -35.47 20.01 18.20
CA PRO A 409 -34.01 20.10 18.13
C PRO A 409 -33.49 21.52 18.43
N GLY A 410 -32.40 21.59 19.22
CA GLY A 410 -31.77 22.85 19.58
C GLY A 410 -30.75 22.74 20.72
N ASP A 411 -30.20 23.88 21.12
CA ASP A 411 -29.36 24.05 22.33
C ASP A 411 -30.04 25.11 23.21
N ASN A 412 -30.83 24.65 24.14
CA ASN A 412 -31.71 25.54 24.87
C ASN A 412 -31.75 25.23 26.36
N THR A 413 -31.91 26.27 27.20
CA THR A 413 -32.20 26.10 28.59
C THR A 413 -33.55 25.44 28.80
N VAL A 414 -33.61 24.34 29.53
CA VAL A 414 -34.83 23.60 29.85
C VAL A 414 -35.26 23.81 31.31
N LEU A 415 -34.31 23.89 32.26
CA LEU A 415 -34.62 24.12 33.69
C LEU A 415 -33.77 25.25 34.25
N ASN A 416 -34.38 25.99 35.20
CA ASN A 416 -33.68 26.82 36.16
C ASN A 416 -33.77 26.14 37.53
N LEU A 417 -32.63 25.96 38.16
CA LEU A 417 -32.46 25.26 39.43
C LEU A 417 -32.03 26.29 40.48
N PRO A 418 -32.93 26.76 41.32
CA PRO A 418 -32.57 27.67 42.41
C PRO A 418 -31.74 26.89 43.45
N ILE A 419 -30.61 27.47 43.83
CA ILE A 419 -29.73 26.89 44.84
C ILE A 419 -29.34 27.92 45.85
N SER A 420 -29.05 27.47 47.09
CA SER A 420 -28.36 28.25 48.11
C SER A 420 -26.94 27.70 48.30
N VAL A 421 -26.02 28.60 48.56
CA VAL A 421 -24.62 28.29 48.83
C VAL A 421 -24.34 28.55 50.32
N ASP A 422 -23.84 27.52 51.02
CA ASP A 422 -23.49 27.63 52.44
C ASP A 422 -22.35 28.63 52.63
N SER A 423 -22.40 29.42 53.72
CA SER A 423 -21.38 30.40 54.06
C SER A 423 -19.97 29.84 54.31
N SER A 424 -19.89 28.54 54.59
CA SER A 424 -18.61 27.83 54.79
C SER A 424 -17.89 27.42 53.52
N ILE A 425 -18.51 27.65 52.35
CA ILE A 425 -17.92 27.28 51.06
C ILE A 425 -16.89 28.33 50.65
N ASN A 426 -15.65 27.86 50.36
CA ASN A 426 -14.55 28.73 49.93
C ASN A 426 -14.78 29.15 48.47
N SER A 427 -14.13 30.25 48.09
CA SER A 427 -13.99 30.65 46.68
C SER A 427 -13.30 29.55 45.84
N GLY A 428 -13.79 29.33 44.63
CA GLY A 428 -13.25 28.30 43.74
C GLY A 428 -14.29 27.71 42.79
N GLY A 429 -13.89 26.80 41.94
CA GLY A 429 -14.74 26.08 40.99
C GLY A 429 -15.31 24.79 41.59
N TYR A 430 -16.61 24.60 41.45
CA TYR A 430 -17.34 23.41 41.91
C TYR A 430 -18.08 22.76 40.76
N ASN A 431 -17.76 21.47 40.50
CA ASN A 431 -18.33 20.71 39.41
C ASN A 431 -19.64 20.03 39.83
N PHE A 432 -20.66 20.24 39.03
CA PHE A 432 -21.94 19.55 39.15
C PHE A 432 -21.97 18.42 38.13
N THR A 433 -22.33 17.21 38.54
CA THR A 433 -22.35 16.06 37.64
C THR A 433 -23.76 15.59 37.34
N ILE A 434 -23.99 15.26 36.07
CA ILE A 434 -25.25 14.70 35.58
C ILE A 434 -25.04 13.21 35.33
N SER A 435 -25.98 12.39 35.76
CA SER A 435 -25.91 10.93 35.60
C SER A 435 -27.30 10.31 35.37
N ASN A 436 -27.32 9.02 35.04
CA ASN A 436 -28.55 8.24 34.81
C ASN A 436 -29.54 8.93 33.84
N VAL A 437 -28.99 9.49 32.75
CA VAL A 437 -29.77 10.26 31.77
C VAL A 437 -30.54 9.33 30.85
N THR A 438 -31.83 9.59 30.73
CA THR A 438 -32.69 9.04 29.70
C THR A 438 -33.40 10.22 29.01
N LEU A 439 -33.19 10.34 27.70
CA LEU A 439 -33.95 11.28 26.86
C LEU A 439 -34.81 10.43 25.93
N SER A 440 -36.12 10.51 26.11
CA SER A 440 -37.07 9.69 25.34
C SER A 440 -37.61 10.45 24.14
N ASN A 441 -37.52 9.87 22.96
CA ASN A 441 -38.17 10.38 21.75
C ASN A 441 -39.68 10.03 21.69
N ILE A 442 -40.34 10.35 20.60
CA ILE A 442 -41.76 10.06 20.37
C ILE A 442 -42.11 8.57 20.35
N ASN A 443 -41.11 7.71 20.10
CA ASN A 443 -41.25 6.25 20.07
C ASN A 443 -40.88 5.59 21.41
N ASN A 444 -40.69 6.38 22.48
CA ASN A 444 -40.25 5.95 23.80
C ASN A 444 -38.86 5.26 23.79
N GLN A 445 -38.00 5.59 22.83
CA GLN A 445 -36.61 5.09 22.76
C GLN A 445 -35.72 6.09 23.50
N ASN A 446 -34.76 5.56 24.26
CA ASN A 446 -33.72 6.39 24.85
C ASN A 446 -32.73 6.83 23.77
N ILE A 447 -32.60 8.14 23.56
CA ILE A 447 -31.73 8.77 22.59
C ILE A 447 -30.60 9.59 23.24
N ALA A 448 -30.41 9.46 24.55
CA ALA A 448 -29.35 10.17 25.26
C ALA A 448 -27.97 9.70 24.80
N SER A 449 -27.04 10.64 24.59
CA SER A 449 -25.63 10.35 24.40
C SER A 449 -25.02 9.76 25.67
N GLU A 450 -23.97 8.93 25.55
CA GLU A 450 -23.30 8.31 26.70
C GLU A 450 -22.65 9.33 27.62
N VAL A 451 -22.17 10.46 27.05
CA VAL A 451 -21.46 11.51 27.78
C VAL A 451 -22.36 12.74 27.92
N GLN A 452 -22.49 13.22 29.15
CA GLN A 452 -23.15 14.47 29.49
C GLN A 452 -22.09 15.54 29.79
N GLU A 453 -22.42 16.83 29.52
CA GLU A 453 -21.49 17.91 29.83
C GLU A 453 -21.68 18.42 31.27
N THR A 454 -20.59 18.43 32.03
CA THR A 454 -20.55 18.98 33.39
C THR A 454 -20.39 20.49 33.34
N GLY A 455 -21.08 21.18 34.26
CA GLY A 455 -20.87 22.63 34.46
C GLY A 455 -20.06 22.91 35.69
N THR A 456 -19.30 24.00 35.65
CA THR A 456 -18.54 24.51 36.80
C THR A 456 -19.23 25.79 37.31
N ILE A 457 -19.61 25.75 38.61
CA ILE A 457 -20.09 26.94 39.28
C ILE A 457 -18.92 27.55 40.07
N THR A 458 -18.55 28.78 39.75
CA THR A 458 -17.46 29.49 40.43
C THR A 458 -18.01 30.29 41.60
N ILE A 459 -17.55 29.98 42.81
CA ILE A 459 -17.84 30.78 43.99
C ILE A 459 -16.79 31.88 44.13
N THR A 460 -17.30 33.11 44.26
CA THR A 460 -16.46 34.31 44.41
C THR A 460 -16.61 34.88 45.81
N GLU A 461 -15.50 35.38 46.35
CA GLU A 461 -15.49 36.18 47.58
C GLU A 461 -16.06 37.58 47.30
N PRO A 462 -16.86 38.16 48.24
CA PRO A 462 -17.28 39.55 48.09
C PRO A 462 -16.07 40.48 48.11
N THR A 463 -16.02 41.39 47.17
CA THR A 463 -15.03 42.48 47.24
C THR A 463 -15.28 43.39 48.41
N THR A 464 -14.29 44.22 48.79
CA THR A 464 -14.47 45.26 49.79
C THR A 464 -15.65 46.17 49.40
N ALA A 465 -16.57 46.41 50.34
CA ALA A 465 -17.71 47.26 50.08
C ALA A 465 -17.26 48.69 49.73
N ILE A 466 -17.84 49.22 48.67
CA ILE A 466 -17.66 50.61 48.25
C ILE A 466 -18.85 51.39 48.79
N ILE A 467 -18.56 52.40 49.63
CA ILE A 467 -19.58 53.31 50.17
C ILE A 467 -19.65 54.53 49.24
N THR A 468 -20.85 54.86 48.82
CA THR A 468 -21.15 56.04 48.01
C THR A 468 -22.01 56.97 48.81
N LEU A 469 -21.52 58.18 49.09
CA LEU A 469 -22.31 59.21 49.78
C LEU A 469 -23.43 59.72 48.82
N LEU A 470 -24.59 59.93 49.40
CA LEU A 470 -25.68 60.55 48.68
C LEU A 470 -25.66 62.04 48.92
N GLY A 471 -26.21 62.82 47.94
CA GLY A 471 -26.25 64.29 48.00
C GLY A 471 -24.91 64.94 47.48
N ASN A 472 -24.89 66.25 47.57
CA ASN A 472 -23.75 67.03 47.11
C ASN A 472 -22.58 67.02 48.11
N ASN A 473 -21.35 66.94 47.64
CA ASN A 473 -20.14 66.99 48.47
C ASN A 473 -19.16 68.07 47.90
N PRO A 474 -18.99 69.23 48.59
CA PRO A 474 -19.63 69.61 49.85
C PRO A 474 -21.08 69.93 49.71
N MET A 475 -21.86 69.67 50.77
CA MET A 475 -23.24 70.10 50.88
C MET A 475 -23.29 71.53 51.35
N THR A 476 -24.12 72.35 50.69
CA THR A 476 -24.43 73.76 51.11
C THR A 476 -25.83 73.81 51.65
N ILE A 477 -26.01 74.34 52.85
CA ILE A 477 -27.28 74.55 53.51
C ILE A 477 -27.47 76.03 53.85
N GLU A 478 -28.66 76.55 53.84
CA GLU A 478 -28.93 77.91 54.22
C GLU A 478 -28.92 78.07 55.75
N VAL A 479 -28.46 79.23 56.19
CA VAL A 479 -28.40 79.50 57.63
C VAL A 479 -29.81 79.49 58.23
N GLY A 480 -30.00 78.64 59.28
CA GLY A 480 -31.27 78.47 59.97
C GLY A 480 -32.14 77.31 59.45
N SER A 481 -31.73 76.62 58.35
CA SER A 481 -32.40 75.38 57.89
C SER A 481 -31.96 74.18 58.71
N VAL A 482 -32.79 73.16 58.84
CA VAL A 482 -32.51 71.91 59.50
C VAL A 482 -31.66 71.02 58.56
N PHE A 483 -30.53 70.56 59.01
CA PHE A 483 -29.75 69.61 58.27
C PHE A 483 -30.49 68.23 58.25
N THR A 484 -30.64 67.67 57.06
CA THR A 484 -31.11 66.28 56.89
C THR A 484 -30.00 65.56 56.14
N ASP A 485 -29.43 64.51 56.73
CA ASP A 485 -28.44 63.70 56.14
C ASP A 485 -28.98 62.91 54.91
N PRO A 486 -28.44 63.09 53.71
CA PRO A 486 -28.88 62.32 52.51
C PRO A 486 -28.57 60.85 52.60
N GLY A 487 -27.71 60.44 53.51
CA GLY A 487 -27.31 59.06 53.69
C GLY A 487 -26.21 58.62 52.77
N ALA A 488 -25.99 57.33 52.74
CA ALA A 488 -25.03 56.67 51.87
C ALA A 488 -25.59 55.31 51.40
N THR A 489 -25.08 54.81 50.30
CA THR A 489 -25.26 53.43 49.85
C THR A 489 -23.95 52.69 49.90
N ALA A 490 -24.01 51.37 50.09
CA ALA A 490 -22.82 50.55 50.01
C ALA A 490 -23.15 49.34 49.11
N ALA A 491 -22.18 48.95 48.29
CA ALA A 491 -22.23 47.79 47.42
C ALA A 491 -20.87 47.10 47.32
N ASN A 492 -20.87 45.82 47.06
CA ASN A 492 -19.71 45.05 46.68
C ASN A 492 -20.00 44.16 45.48
N SER A 493 -19.10 43.25 45.11
CA SER A 493 -19.29 42.33 43.97
C SER A 493 -20.45 41.33 44.16
N CYS A 494 -20.91 41.13 45.40
CA CYS A 494 -21.90 40.14 45.77
C CYS A 494 -23.22 40.76 46.25
N ASP A 495 -23.24 41.96 46.74
CA ASP A 495 -24.41 42.66 47.25
C ASP A 495 -24.40 44.16 46.81
N ASN A 496 -25.43 44.55 46.11
CA ASN A 496 -25.60 45.91 45.62
C ASN A 496 -26.28 46.85 46.63
N ASN A 497 -26.68 46.28 47.79
CA ASN A 497 -27.46 47.05 48.76
C ASN A 497 -27.08 46.69 50.22
N ILE A 498 -25.82 46.80 50.51
CA ILE A 498 -25.28 46.59 51.86
C ILE A 498 -25.82 47.66 52.80
N SER A 499 -26.31 47.22 53.97
CA SER A 499 -26.84 48.17 54.97
C SER A 499 -25.75 49.11 55.45
N VAL A 500 -26.01 50.41 55.38
CA VAL A 500 -25.15 51.46 55.92
C VAL A 500 -25.72 52.02 57.19
N SER A 501 -24.95 52.03 58.28
CA SER A 501 -25.34 52.72 59.50
C SER A 501 -24.53 54.01 59.58
N VAL A 502 -25.23 55.13 59.84
CA VAL A 502 -24.63 56.46 60.05
C VAL A 502 -24.63 56.73 61.50
N SER A 503 -23.48 57.06 62.06
CA SER A 503 -23.34 57.51 63.45
C SER A 503 -22.67 58.90 63.48
N GLY A 504 -23.27 59.86 64.17
CA GLY A 504 -22.69 61.18 64.29
C GLY A 504 -23.01 61.81 65.60
#